data_9216beeb7b30e64f7e5c6abaa293c3c1
#
_entry.id   9216beeb7b30e64f7e5c6abaa293c3c1
#
_cell.length_a   1.000
_cell.length_b   1.000
_cell.length_c   1.000
_cell.angle_alpha   90.00
_cell.angle_beta   90.00
_cell.angle_gamma   90.00
#
_symmetry.space_group_name_H-M   'P 1'
#
loop_
_entity.id
_entity.type
_entity.pdbx_description
1 polymer ?
#
loop_
_entity_poly.entity_id
_entity_poly.type
_entity_poly.pdbx_seq_one_letter_code
_entity_poly.pdbx_strand_id
1 'polypeptide(L)'
;MRERFKLSLNTGCIVNRYTDYENFLRFVKEELRINYIQPTSDWLSLYLPKKITLKNISKLNKSLKKHDIKVNSLFTGAFTRLNHLAHEDKEHQLFWINWFKNFIDIYPFRATQ
;
A
#
# COMPACT_ATOMS: atom_id res chain seq x y z
N MET A 1 12.91 25.33 3.66
CA MET A 1 11.48 25.68 3.88
C MET A 1 10.76 24.50 4.48
N ARG A 2 10.06 24.69 5.59
CA ARG A 2 9.26 23.61 6.18
C ARG A 2 8.06 23.31 5.29
N GLU A 3 7.91 22.06 4.90
CA GLU A 3 6.69 21.60 4.25
C GLU A 3 5.52 21.68 5.24
N ARG A 4 4.51 22.48 4.91
CA ARG A 4 3.27 22.54 5.71
C ARG A 4 2.40 21.31 5.51
N PHE A 5 2.50 20.69 4.34
CA PHE A 5 1.69 19.55 3.94
C PHE A 5 2.58 18.48 3.32
N LYS A 6 2.24 17.22 3.61
CA LYS A 6 2.84 16.07 2.95
C LYS A 6 1.88 15.59 1.87
N LEU A 7 2.17 15.93 0.62
CA LEU A 7 1.38 15.45 -0.51
C LEU A 7 1.73 13.99 -0.78
N SER A 8 0.72 13.14 -0.81
CA SER A 8 0.86 11.71 -1.03
C SER A 8 0.04 11.28 -2.24
N LEU A 9 0.58 10.38 -3.05
CA LEU A 9 -0.12 9.79 -4.17
C LEU A 9 -0.75 8.46 -3.76
N ASN A 10 -2.07 8.34 -3.90
CA ASN A 10 -2.76 7.07 -3.73
C ASN A 10 -2.54 6.21 -4.98
N THR A 11 -2.13 4.95 -4.79
CA THR A 11 -1.79 4.06 -5.91
C THR A 11 -2.99 3.49 -6.65
N GLY A 12 -4.20 3.73 -6.18
CA GLY A 12 -5.43 3.25 -6.82
C GLY A 12 -5.62 3.76 -8.24
N CYS A 13 -5.06 4.92 -8.58
CA CYS A 13 -5.16 5.49 -9.92
C CYS A 13 -4.28 4.78 -10.97
N ILE A 14 -3.37 3.90 -10.54
CA ILE A 14 -2.36 3.32 -11.43
C ILE A 14 -2.26 1.80 -11.34
N VAL A 15 -3.18 1.15 -10.65
CA VAL A 15 -3.13 -0.31 -10.38
C VAL A 15 -2.86 -1.12 -11.64
N ASN A 16 -3.47 -0.75 -12.75
CA ASN A 16 -3.34 -1.48 -14.01
C ASN A 16 -2.29 -0.91 -14.98
N ARG A 17 -1.61 0.16 -14.59
CA ARG A 17 -0.62 0.81 -15.46
C ARG A 17 0.81 0.38 -15.20
N TYR A 18 1.13 0.22 -13.93
CA TYR A 18 2.50 -0.09 -13.52
C TYR A 18 2.51 -1.38 -12.74
N THR A 19 3.04 -2.42 -13.32
CA THR A 19 3.29 -3.70 -12.66
C THR A 19 4.68 -3.72 -12.01
N ASP A 20 5.52 -2.76 -12.35
CA ASP A 20 6.89 -2.62 -11.84
C ASP A 20 6.97 -1.43 -10.89
N TYR A 21 7.27 -1.72 -9.63
CA TYR A 21 7.41 -0.70 -8.59
C TYR A 21 8.52 0.31 -8.91
N GLU A 22 9.61 -0.16 -9.46
CA GLU A 22 10.77 0.69 -9.77
C GLU A 22 10.41 1.80 -10.75
N ASN A 23 9.77 1.43 -11.87
CA ASN A 23 9.36 2.40 -12.88
C ASN A 23 8.31 3.36 -12.36
N PHE A 24 7.38 2.85 -11.55
CA PHE A 24 6.35 3.69 -10.95
C PHE A 24 6.93 4.71 -9.98
N LEU A 25 7.80 4.28 -9.06
CA LEU A 25 8.37 5.18 -8.06
C LEU A 25 9.32 6.20 -8.69
N ARG A 26 10.03 5.81 -9.73
CA ARG A 26 10.82 6.77 -10.51
C ARG A 26 9.94 7.85 -11.12
N PHE A 27 8.81 7.47 -11.72
CA PHE A 27 7.84 8.43 -12.25
C PHE A 27 7.30 9.36 -11.17
N VAL A 28 6.91 8.82 -10.03
CA VAL A 28 6.42 9.62 -8.89
C VAL A 28 7.46 10.63 -8.44
N LYS A 29 8.71 10.22 -8.32
CA LYS A 29 9.77 11.11 -7.85
C LYS A 29 10.22 12.12 -8.89
N GLU A 30 10.50 11.68 -10.10
CA GLU A 30 11.12 12.52 -11.13
C GLU A 30 10.10 13.39 -11.87
N GLU A 31 8.94 12.83 -12.21
CA GLU A 31 7.92 13.55 -13.00
C GLU A 31 6.92 14.30 -12.11
N LEU A 32 6.39 13.63 -11.08
CA LEU A 32 5.40 14.24 -10.20
C LEU A 32 6.01 15.02 -9.04
N ARG A 33 7.28 14.74 -8.71
CA ARG A 33 8.00 15.35 -7.58
C ARG A 33 7.26 15.19 -6.25
N ILE A 34 6.67 14.01 -6.06
CA ILE A 34 5.96 13.63 -4.84
C ILE A 34 6.87 12.70 -4.03
N ASN A 35 6.94 12.94 -2.72
CA ASN A 35 7.83 12.21 -1.82
C ASN A 35 7.11 11.14 -0.97
N TYR A 36 5.80 11.03 -1.10
CA TYR A 36 4.99 10.11 -0.30
C TYR A 36 3.99 9.37 -1.18
N ILE A 37 3.74 8.11 -0.84
CA ILE A 37 2.67 7.33 -1.46
C ILE A 37 1.75 6.75 -0.40
N GLN A 38 0.52 6.45 -0.81
CA GLN A 38 -0.46 5.70 -0.04
C GLN A 38 -0.79 4.43 -0.83
N PRO A 39 -0.10 3.30 -0.53
CA PRO A 39 -0.38 2.05 -1.23
C PRO A 39 -1.76 1.52 -0.94
N THR A 40 -2.41 1.00 -1.98
CA THR A 40 -3.68 0.29 -1.86
C THR A 40 -3.44 -1.21 -1.82
N SER A 41 -4.35 -1.96 -1.18
CA SER A 41 -4.20 -3.41 -1.04
C SER A 41 -4.18 -4.15 -2.37
N ASP A 42 -4.93 -3.67 -3.35
CA ASP A 42 -4.96 -4.23 -4.70
C ASP A 42 -3.61 -4.01 -5.41
N TRP A 43 -3.03 -2.83 -5.31
CA TRP A 43 -1.71 -2.56 -5.88
C TRP A 43 -0.60 -3.39 -5.22
N LEU A 44 -0.72 -3.65 -3.93
CA LEU A 44 0.21 -4.52 -3.19
C LEU A 44 -0.03 -6.01 -3.46
N SER A 45 -1.13 -6.35 -4.15
CA SER A 45 -1.51 -7.72 -4.47
C SER A 45 -1.63 -8.62 -3.24
N LEU A 46 -2.29 -8.12 -2.20
CA LEU A 46 -2.42 -8.84 -0.91
C LEU A 46 -3.30 -10.09 -0.99
N TYR A 47 -3.98 -10.31 -2.12
CA TYR A 47 -4.75 -11.51 -2.40
C TYR A 47 -3.89 -12.69 -2.86
N LEU A 48 -2.60 -12.46 -3.13
CA LEU A 48 -1.67 -13.52 -3.52
C LEU A 48 -1.20 -14.32 -2.31
N PRO A 49 -0.65 -15.53 -2.52
CA PRO A 49 -0.04 -16.27 -1.44
C PRO A 49 0.99 -15.45 -0.68
N LYS A 50 1.03 -15.62 0.63
CA LYS A 50 1.86 -14.81 1.54
C LYS A 50 3.34 -14.73 1.08
N LYS A 51 3.90 -15.84 0.61
CA LYS A 51 5.29 -15.88 0.12
C LYS A 51 5.54 -14.90 -1.02
N ILE A 52 4.61 -14.83 -1.96
CA ILE A 52 4.70 -13.91 -3.11
C ILE A 52 4.53 -12.47 -2.66
N THR A 53 3.54 -12.23 -1.80
CA THR A 53 3.29 -10.89 -1.25
C THR A 53 4.50 -10.35 -0.50
N LEU A 54 5.14 -11.15 0.35
CA LEU A 54 6.32 -10.72 1.09
C LEU A 54 7.51 -10.44 0.16
N LYS A 55 7.67 -11.21 -0.89
CA LYS A 55 8.70 -10.96 -1.91
C LYS A 55 8.45 -9.62 -2.62
N ASN A 56 7.21 -9.34 -2.98
CA ASN A 56 6.83 -8.09 -3.63
C ASN A 56 7.05 -6.89 -2.71
N ILE A 57 6.68 -7.00 -1.44
CA ILE A 57 6.91 -5.95 -0.44
C ILE A 57 8.40 -5.69 -0.26
N SER A 58 9.23 -6.74 -0.24
CA SER A 58 10.68 -6.57 -0.16
C SER A 58 11.23 -5.78 -1.35
N LYS A 59 10.76 -6.08 -2.56
CA LYS A 59 11.13 -5.33 -3.77
C LYS A 59 10.68 -3.88 -3.68
N LEU A 60 9.45 -3.66 -3.23
CA LEU A 60 8.90 -2.31 -3.06
C LEU A 60 9.75 -1.51 -2.07
N ASN A 61 10.10 -2.09 -0.94
CA ASN A 61 10.92 -1.41 0.07
C ASN A 61 12.29 -0.98 -0.47
N LYS A 62 12.92 -1.83 -1.28
CA LYS A 62 14.20 -1.47 -1.92
C LYS A 62 14.04 -0.27 -2.85
N SER A 63 12.99 -0.25 -3.65
CA SER A 63 12.70 0.85 -4.57
C SER A 63 12.32 2.14 -3.83
N LEU A 64 11.57 2.03 -2.73
CA LEU A 64 11.22 3.17 -1.88
C LEU A 64 12.49 3.84 -1.34
N LYS A 65 13.44 3.05 -0.84
CA LYS A 65 14.72 3.58 -0.35
C LYS A 65 15.53 4.22 -1.46
N LYS A 66 15.60 3.56 -2.60
CA LYS A 66 16.36 4.06 -3.75
C LYS A 66 15.88 5.43 -4.22
N HIS A 67 14.56 5.64 -4.25
CA HIS A 67 13.96 6.89 -4.72
C HIS A 67 13.63 7.88 -3.61
N ASP A 68 13.97 7.56 -2.37
CA ASP A 68 13.66 8.40 -1.21
C ASP A 68 12.18 8.76 -1.15
N ILE A 69 11.32 7.76 -1.30
CA ILE A 69 9.87 7.89 -1.18
C ILE A 69 9.43 7.14 0.07
N LYS A 70 8.54 7.74 0.84
CA LYS A 70 8.01 7.17 2.07
C LYS A 70 6.54 6.83 1.93
N VAL A 71 6.12 5.83 2.66
CA VAL A 71 4.71 5.48 2.83
C VAL A 71 4.19 6.21 4.05
N ASN A 72 3.23 7.09 3.88
CA ASN A 72 2.65 7.84 5.00
C ASN A 72 1.33 7.24 5.51
N SER A 73 0.68 6.40 4.73
CA SER A 73 -0.55 5.71 5.11
C SER A 73 -0.82 4.55 4.17
N LEU A 74 -1.71 3.67 4.58
CA LEU A 74 -2.21 2.56 3.76
C LEU A 74 -3.69 2.75 3.49
N PHE A 75 -4.15 2.24 2.36
CA PHE A 75 -5.54 2.28 1.99
C PHE A 75 -6.00 0.92 1.48
N THR A 76 -7.15 0.48 1.93
CA THR A 76 -7.65 -0.86 1.59
C THR A 76 -8.10 -1.02 0.14
N GLY A 77 -8.34 0.09 -0.58
CA GLY A 77 -8.67 0.06 -2.00
C GLY A 77 -10.05 -0.53 -2.27
N ALA A 78 -10.16 -1.23 -3.38
CA ALA A 78 -11.43 -1.82 -3.83
C ALA A 78 -12.03 -2.82 -2.83
N PHE A 79 -11.20 -3.44 -2.02
CA PHE A 79 -11.66 -4.40 -1.02
C PHE A 79 -12.52 -3.78 0.08
N THR A 80 -12.48 -2.46 0.26
CA THR A 80 -13.33 -1.78 1.24
C THR A 80 -14.81 -1.95 0.96
N ARG A 81 -15.18 -2.16 -0.29
CA ARG A 81 -16.58 -2.40 -0.66
C ARG A 81 -17.07 -3.79 -0.23
N LEU A 82 -16.13 -4.69 0.02
CA LEU A 82 -16.41 -6.09 0.40
C LEU A 82 -16.19 -6.33 1.88
N ASN A 83 -15.60 -5.39 2.61
CA ASN A 83 -15.36 -5.59 4.02
C ASN A 83 -16.65 -5.39 4.80
N HIS A 84 -16.94 -6.33 5.67
CA HIS A 84 -18.15 -6.36 6.47
C HIS A 84 -17.83 -6.31 7.97
N LEU A 85 -17.08 -5.28 8.40
CA LEU A 85 -16.78 -5.08 9.82
C LEU A 85 -18.04 -4.92 10.67
N ALA A 86 -19.10 -4.38 10.06
CA ALA A 86 -20.40 -4.21 10.71
C ALA A 86 -21.41 -5.28 10.28
N HIS A 87 -20.97 -6.38 9.69
CA HIS A 87 -21.85 -7.45 9.26
C HIS A 87 -22.57 -8.08 10.45
N GLU A 88 -23.83 -8.47 10.28
CA GLU A 88 -24.63 -9.10 11.33
C GLU A 88 -24.10 -10.48 11.74
N ASP A 89 -23.46 -11.20 10.83
CA ASP A 89 -22.82 -12.47 11.08
C ASP A 89 -21.42 -12.28 11.67
N LYS A 90 -21.23 -12.81 12.87
CA LYS A 90 -19.95 -12.69 13.59
C LYS A 90 -18.77 -13.37 12.88
N GLU A 91 -19.02 -14.45 12.14
CA GLU A 91 -17.95 -15.11 11.36
C GLU A 91 -17.42 -14.20 10.26
N HIS A 92 -18.31 -13.47 9.57
CA HIS A 92 -17.92 -12.46 8.58
C HIS A 92 -17.13 -11.32 9.21
N GLN A 93 -17.63 -10.81 10.36
CA GLN A 93 -16.91 -9.76 11.08
C GLN A 93 -15.49 -10.21 11.47
N LEU A 94 -15.38 -11.42 12.02
CA LEU A 94 -14.09 -11.95 12.48
C LEU A 94 -13.12 -12.17 11.32
N PHE A 95 -13.61 -12.66 10.18
CA PHE A 95 -12.79 -12.78 8.97
C PHE A 95 -12.18 -11.43 8.57
N TRP A 96 -13.00 -10.38 8.53
CA TRP A 96 -12.53 -9.07 8.09
C TRP A 96 -11.65 -8.39 9.13
N ILE A 97 -11.91 -8.59 10.43
CA ILE A 97 -11.01 -8.12 11.49
C ILE A 97 -9.63 -8.75 11.30
N ASN A 98 -9.57 -10.06 11.08
CA ASN A 98 -8.31 -10.76 10.86
C ASN A 98 -7.62 -10.32 9.57
N TRP A 99 -8.40 -10.07 8.51
CA TRP A 99 -7.86 -9.53 7.26
C TRP A 99 -7.18 -8.19 7.46
N PHE A 100 -7.82 -7.27 8.19
CA PHE A 100 -7.22 -5.96 8.49
C PHE A 100 -5.97 -6.08 9.36
N LYS A 101 -5.97 -6.96 10.36
CA LYS A 101 -4.78 -7.21 11.17
C LYS A 101 -3.63 -7.70 10.31
N ASN A 102 -3.88 -8.65 9.42
CA ASN A 102 -2.86 -9.15 8.49
C ASN A 102 -2.38 -8.06 7.54
N PHE A 103 -3.26 -7.22 7.06
CA PHE A 103 -2.92 -6.09 6.19
C PHE A 103 -1.93 -5.13 6.88
N ILE A 104 -2.19 -4.81 8.14
CA ILE A 104 -1.33 -3.95 8.93
C ILE A 104 0.02 -4.62 9.21
N ASP A 105 0.01 -5.92 9.54
CA ASP A 105 1.22 -6.65 9.94
C ASP A 105 2.13 -7.02 8.77
N ILE A 106 1.56 -7.29 7.59
CA ILE A 106 2.35 -7.69 6.41
C ILE A 106 3.20 -6.52 5.91
N TYR A 107 2.69 -5.30 5.97
CA TYR A 107 3.41 -4.15 5.45
C TYR A 107 4.33 -3.56 6.52
N PRO A 108 5.65 -3.49 6.28
CA PRO A 108 6.59 -2.94 7.26
C PRO A 108 6.51 -1.40 7.31
N PHE A 109 5.31 -0.88 7.48
CA PHE A 109 5.03 0.55 7.51
C PHE A 109 5.87 1.28 8.57
N ARG A 110 6.08 0.62 9.71
CA ARG A 110 6.85 1.21 10.83
C ARG A 110 8.31 1.44 10.48
N ALA A 111 8.88 0.66 9.56
CA ALA A 111 10.29 0.78 9.19
C ALA A 111 10.55 2.03 8.33
N THR A 112 9.52 2.65 7.77
CA THR A 112 9.64 3.83 6.90
C THR A 112 9.34 5.14 7.60
N GLN A 113 8.93 5.08 8.85
CA GLN A 113 8.66 6.28 9.65
C GLN A 113 9.98 6.88 10.19
#